data_7b44a40a30beb207b5e7aba4762c5f66
#
_entry.id   7b44a40a30beb207b5e7aba4762c5f66
#
_cell.length_a   1.000
_cell.length_b   1.000
_cell.length_c   1.000
_cell.angle_alpha   90.00
_cell.angle_beta   90.00
_cell.angle_gamma   90.00
#
_symmetry.space_group_name_H-M   'P 1'
#
loop_
_entity.id
_entity.type
_entity.pdbx_description
1 polymer ?
#
loop_
_entity_poly.entity_id
_entity_poly.type
_entity_poly.pdbx_seq_one_letter_code
_entity_poly.pdbx_strand_id
1 'polypeptide(L)'
;MAPSSVAPSTSPTPGRRAYRSGSMRGEITLGGRRILVPRLRARSVEGHELALPSFMYAAGRDPLDARTLEAIAIGVTIRQYRRALDPLPTGTRERAVYKSSVSRRFVALTKAQVATWLARPLDDLAVRVIFIDGLHFREYVILIALGVDVHGHKHVLALHEGTTENATVGKALLTDLRERGLDLDRPILFVIDGGSGLRKALRETCGTTAIIHRCQVHKRRNVLEHLPESMRPRVRRVLDEAYGLADATLAKRRLEQLAAGLERTHPGAAASLREGLDEALTLQRLGVTGALYRTLRSTNAIENLNGGVGRFTCNVRRWRDGPMLVRWIATALQEVRQGFRRIRGYRDLPALIRALDRRTLDTTKEVA
;
A
#
# COMPACT_ATOMS: atom_id res chain seq x y z
N MET A 1 -13.39 -8.66 36.63
CA MET A 1 -14.46 -9.55 37.08
C MET A 1 -13.86 -10.90 37.38
N ALA A 2 -13.90 -11.30 38.67
CA ALA A 2 -13.37 -12.60 39.09
C ALA A 2 -14.25 -13.74 38.56
N PRO A 3 -13.70 -14.90 38.20
CA PRO A 3 -14.50 -16.03 37.77
C PRO A 3 -15.25 -16.58 38.98
N SER A 4 -16.57 -16.59 38.91
CA SER A 4 -17.43 -17.22 39.89
C SER A 4 -17.04 -18.71 40.01
N SER A 5 -16.47 -19.08 41.14
CA SER A 5 -16.18 -20.45 41.52
C SER A 5 -17.48 -21.22 41.68
N VAL A 6 -17.77 -22.14 40.76
CA VAL A 6 -18.85 -23.11 40.93
C VAL A 6 -18.34 -24.16 41.89
N ALA A 7 -18.72 -24.08 43.15
CA ALA A 7 -18.47 -25.11 44.14
C ALA A 7 -19.22 -26.40 43.80
N PRO A 8 -18.63 -27.60 44.03
CA PRO A 8 -19.34 -28.86 43.89
C PRO A 8 -20.29 -29.05 45.05
N SER A 9 -21.58 -28.78 44.84
CA SER A 9 -22.57 -29.16 45.83
C SER A 9 -23.49 -30.23 45.27
N THR A 10 -23.61 -31.31 46.01
CA THR A 10 -24.47 -32.45 45.70
C THR A 10 -25.93 -32.25 46.17
N SER A 11 -26.26 -31.08 46.76
CA SER A 11 -27.61 -30.79 47.25
C SER A 11 -28.40 -29.96 46.25
N PRO A 12 -29.71 -30.24 46.02
CA PRO A 12 -30.54 -29.45 45.12
C PRO A 12 -30.79 -28.06 45.73
N THR A 13 -30.34 -27.03 45.05
CA THR A 13 -30.63 -25.63 45.40
C THR A 13 -31.89 -25.19 44.66
N PRO A 14 -32.91 -24.62 45.34
CA PRO A 14 -34.08 -24.08 44.65
C PRO A 14 -33.70 -23.06 43.58
N GLY A 15 -34.27 -23.20 42.37
CA GLY A 15 -33.97 -22.34 41.22
C GLY A 15 -32.75 -22.73 40.38
N ARG A 16 -32.11 -23.85 40.67
CA ARG A 16 -30.98 -24.37 39.87
C ARG A 16 -31.48 -24.84 38.51
N ARG A 17 -30.93 -24.26 37.40
CA ARG A 17 -31.28 -24.63 36.04
C ARG A 17 -30.35 -25.69 35.44
N ALA A 18 -29.14 -25.86 35.97
CA ALA A 18 -28.16 -26.77 35.49
C ALA A 18 -27.17 -27.24 36.59
N TYR A 19 -26.55 -28.39 36.37
CA TYR A 19 -25.53 -28.93 37.27
C TYR A 19 -24.31 -29.41 36.48
N ARG A 20 -23.12 -29.45 37.10
CA ARG A 20 -21.88 -29.97 36.52
C ARG A 20 -21.99 -31.49 36.39
N SER A 21 -21.80 -32.01 35.19
CA SER A 21 -21.85 -33.44 34.86
C SER A 21 -20.50 -34.00 34.44
N GLY A 22 -19.42 -33.63 35.18
CA GLY A 22 -18.06 -34.09 34.91
C GLY A 22 -17.28 -33.17 34.00
N SER A 23 -16.21 -33.70 33.42
CA SER A 23 -15.37 -33.03 32.44
C SER A 23 -14.93 -34.01 31.33
N MET A 24 -14.64 -33.45 30.16
CA MET A 24 -14.08 -34.18 29.03
C MET A 24 -12.91 -33.42 28.45
N ARG A 25 -12.15 -34.08 27.56
CA ARG A 25 -11.07 -33.41 26.80
C ARG A 25 -11.70 -32.48 25.75
N GLY A 26 -11.30 -31.21 25.78
CA GLY A 26 -11.59 -30.21 24.77
C GLY A 26 -10.32 -29.71 24.12
N GLU A 27 -10.48 -29.04 22.97
CA GLU A 27 -9.38 -28.37 22.28
C GLU A 27 -9.77 -26.94 22.02
N ILE A 28 -8.81 -26.02 22.20
CA ILE A 28 -8.91 -24.62 21.78
C ILE A 28 -7.72 -24.28 20.91
N THR A 29 -7.83 -23.20 20.14
CA THR A 29 -6.69 -22.69 19.35
C THR A 29 -6.18 -21.42 20.01
N LEU A 30 -4.86 -21.34 20.20
CA LEU A 30 -4.18 -20.17 20.77
C LEU A 30 -2.91 -19.86 19.97
N GLY A 31 -2.90 -18.77 19.22
CA GLY A 31 -1.78 -18.41 18.33
C GLY A 31 -1.49 -19.48 17.29
N GLY A 32 -2.53 -20.11 16.73
CA GLY A 32 -2.39 -21.20 15.75
C GLY A 32 -1.98 -22.56 16.35
N ARG A 33 -1.77 -22.67 17.67
CA ARG A 33 -1.51 -23.92 18.38
C ARG A 33 -2.82 -24.57 18.82
N ARG A 34 -2.93 -25.86 18.70
CA ARG A 34 -4.00 -26.63 19.37
C ARG A 34 -3.56 -27.00 20.77
N ILE A 35 -4.33 -26.55 21.75
CA ILE A 35 -4.08 -26.77 23.18
C ILE A 35 -5.20 -27.62 23.72
N LEU A 36 -4.80 -28.67 24.48
CA LEU A 36 -5.74 -29.50 25.20
C LEU A 36 -6.16 -28.79 26.49
N VAL A 37 -7.45 -28.65 26.68
CA VAL A 37 -8.04 -28.05 27.89
C VAL A 37 -9.14 -28.95 28.45
N PRO A 38 -9.33 -28.98 29.77
CA PRO A 38 -10.48 -29.66 30.33
C PRO A 38 -11.75 -28.91 29.98
N ARG A 39 -12.67 -29.53 29.23
CA ARG A 39 -14.02 -29.01 28.95
C ARG A 39 -14.96 -29.50 30.02
N LEU A 40 -15.49 -28.59 30.82
CA LEU A 40 -16.56 -28.92 31.76
C LEU A 40 -17.82 -29.32 31.00
N ARG A 41 -18.58 -30.25 31.55
CA ARG A 41 -19.90 -30.63 31.05
C ARG A 41 -20.96 -30.12 31.99
N ALA A 42 -22.00 -29.55 31.45
CA ALA A 42 -23.19 -29.11 32.19
C ALA A 42 -24.42 -29.84 31.64
N ARG A 43 -25.35 -30.19 32.52
CA ARG A 43 -26.66 -30.73 32.15
C ARG A 43 -27.75 -29.91 32.77
N SER A 44 -28.88 -29.80 32.08
CA SER A 44 -30.11 -29.24 32.65
C SER A 44 -30.67 -30.18 33.71
N VAL A 45 -31.66 -29.67 34.46
CA VAL A 45 -32.34 -30.47 35.47
C VAL A 45 -33.08 -31.68 34.83
N GLU A 46 -33.49 -31.53 33.56
CA GLU A 46 -34.15 -32.59 32.77
C GLU A 46 -33.13 -33.59 32.17
N GLY A 47 -31.83 -33.39 32.41
CA GLY A 47 -30.77 -34.32 31.96
C GLY A 47 -30.16 -34.02 30.60
N HIS A 48 -30.59 -32.98 29.89
CA HIS A 48 -30.04 -32.59 28.60
C HIS A 48 -28.65 -31.94 28.75
N GLU A 49 -27.73 -32.26 27.83
CA GLU A 49 -26.38 -31.64 27.83
C GLU A 49 -26.51 -30.19 27.36
N LEU A 50 -25.92 -29.28 28.13
CA LEU A 50 -25.89 -27.86 27.83
C LEU A 50 -24.55 -27.45 27.27
N ALA A 51 -24.57 -26.68 26.17
CA ALA A 51 -23.39 -26.06 25.63
C ALA A 51 -22.91 -24.93 26.56
N LEU A 52 -21.61 -24.91 26.90
CA LEU A 52 -21.04 -23.85 27.71
C LEU A 52 -20.60 -22.69 26.80
N PRO A 53 -21.23 -21.50 26.91
CA PRO A 53 -20.92 -20.36 26.05
C PRO A 53 -19.44 -19.96 26.10
N SER A 54 -18.80 -20.01 27.26
CA SER A 54 -17.39 -19.71 27.46
C SER A 54 -16.48 -20.65 26.66
N PHE A 55 -16.77 -21.96 26.64
CA PHE A 55 -16.01 -22.92 25.85
C PHE A 55 -16.28 -22.73 24.35
N MET A 56 -17.52 -22.51 23.94
CA MET A 56 -17.88 -22.26 22.55
C MET A 56 -17.16 -21.01 22.00
N TYR A 57 -17.10 -19.96 22.81
CA TYR A 57 -16.38 -18.75 22.47
C TYR A 57 -14.88 -19.00 22.30
N ALA A 58 -14.24 -19.70 23.24
CA ALA A 58 -12.81 -20.03 23.20
C ALA A 58 -12.45 -21.02 22.09
N ALA A 59 -13.35 -21.96 21.77
CA ALA A 59 -13.15 -22.95 20.69
C ALA A 59 -13.37 -22.34 19.28
N GLY A 60 -14.25 -21.33 19.16
CA GLY A 60 -14.60 -20.69 17.89
C GLY A 60 -13.63 -19.59 17.48
N ARG A 61 -12.77 -19.10 18.36
CA ARG A 61 -11.86 -17.99 18.12
C ARG A 61 -10.47 -18.29 18.63
N ASP A 62 -9.46 -17.79 17.91
CA ASP A 62 -8.10 -17.71 18.43
C ASP A 62 -7.84 -16.26 18.88
N PRO A 63 -7.72 -16.00 20.19
CA PRO A 63 -7.52 -14.64 20.70
C PRO A 63 -6.19 -14.01 20.24
N LEU A 64 -5.26 -14.82 19.73
CA LEU A 64 -3.95 -14.36 19.23
C LEU A 64 -3.89 -14.29 17.69
N ASP A 65 -5.05 -14.24 16.99
CA ASP A 65 -5.09 -14.14 15.53
C ASP A 65 -4.35 -12.92 15.00
N ALA A 66 -4.57 -11.75 15.60
CA ALA A 66 -3.89 -10.52 15.21
C ALA A 66 -2.36 -10.66 15.35
N ARG A 67 -1.87 -11.26 16.45
CA ARG A 67 -0.45 -11.50 16.66
C ARG A 67 0.13 -12.51 15.66
N THR A 68 -0.64 -13.54 15.29
CA THR A 68 -0.24 -14.50 14.26
C THR A 68 -0.05 -13.82 12.91
N LEU A 69 -0.98 -12.93 12.56
CA LEU A 69 -0.95 -12.15 11.33
C LEU A 69 0.25 -11.21 11.32
N GLU A 70 0.45 -10.44 12.38
CA GLU A 70 1.57 -9.52 12.56
C GLU A 70 2.92 -10.25 12.44
N ALA A 71 3.12 -11.36 13.17
CA ALA A 71 4.36 -12.12 13.12
C ALA A 71 4.70 -12.58 11.69
N ILE A 72 3.73 -13.05 10.92
CA ILE A 72 3.94 -13.46 9.53
C ILE A 72 4.18 -12.22 8.63
N ALA A 73 3.45 -11.15 8.84
CA ALA A 73 3.59 -9.91 8.09
C ALA A 73 4.99 -9.30 8.25
N ILE A 74 5.53 -9.26 9.47
CA ILE A 74 6.90 -8.74 9.73
C ILE A 74 8.02 -9.69 9.31
N GLY A 75 7.70 -10.84 8.70
CA GLY A 75 8.69 -11.72 8.06
C GLY A 75 8.96 -13.04 8.76
N VAL A 76 8.24 -13.40 9.82
CA VAL A 76 8.34 -14.75 10.40
C VAL A 76 7.79 -15.77 9.40
N THR A 77 8.67 -16.64 8.89
CA THR A 77 8.23 -17.66 7.94
C THR A 77 7.30 -18.67 8.63
N ILE A 78 6.31 -19.18 7.89
CA ILE A 78 5.38 -20.22 8.41
C ILE A 78 6.14 -21.44 8.95
N ARG A 79 7.32 -21.74 8.38
CA ARG A 79 8.18 -22.83 8.86
C ARG A 79 8.80 -22.56 10.23
N GLN A 80 9.10 -21.30 10.52
CA GLN A 80 9.73 -20.85 11.77
C GLN A 80 8.69 -20.33 12.78
N TYR A 81 7.42 -20.24 12.40
CA TYR A 81 6.37 -19.66 13.20
C TYR A 81 6.28 -20.27 14.61
N ARG A 82 6.44 -21.60 14.73
CA ARG A 82 6.46 -22.28 16.03
C ARG A 82 7.55 -21.72 16.97
N ARG A 83 8.70 -21.31 16.44
CA ARG A 83 9.82 -20.77 17.24
C ARG A 83 9.56 -19.34 17.73
N ALA A 84 8.67 -18.62 17.08
CA ALA A 84 8.27 -17.27 17.45
C ALA A 84 7.12 -17.24 18.49
N LEU A 85 6.61 -18.40 18.88
CA LEU A 85 5.55 -18.51 19.87
C LEU A 85 6.11 -18.54 21.29
N ASP A 86 5.49 -17.79 22.19
CA ASP A 86 5.85 -17.82 23.62
C ASP A 86 5.65 -19.24 24.21
N PRO A 87 6.43 -19.61 25.22
CA PRO A 87 6.23 -20.87 25.93
C PRO A 87 4.81 -20.91 26.55
N LEU A 88 4.24 -22.10 26.57
CA LEU A 88 2.96 -22.31 27.24
C LEU A 88 3.14 -22.34 28.76
N PRO A 89 2.12 -21.94 29.53
CA PRO A 89 2.12 -22.09 30.99
C PRO A 89 2.33 -23.53 31.40
N THR A 90 2.99 -23.74 32.55
CA THR A 90 3.25 -25.07 33.13
C THR A 90 1.93 -25.84 33.27
N GLY A 91 1.95 -27.10 32.89
CA GLY A 91 0.76 -27.99 32.91
C GLY A 91 -0.14 -27.93 31.67
N THR A 92 0.13 -27.01 30.73
CA THR A 92 -0.61 -26.92 29.46
C THR A 92 0.01 -27.87 28.43
N ARG A 93 -0.79 -28.73 27.80
CA ARG A 93 -0.32 -29.66 26.75
C ARG A 93 -0.65 -29.13 25.34
N GLU A 94 0.40 -28.89 24.58
CA GLU A 94 0.28 -28.61 23.13
C GLU A 94 0.06 -29.93 22.38
N ARG A 95 -0.95 -30.01 21.53
CA ARG A 95 -1.17 -31.16 20.66
C ARG A 95 -0.40 -31.04 19.36
N ALA A 96 -0.49 -29.91 18.68
CA ALA A 96 0.24 -29.64 17.43
C ALA A 96 0.18 -28.16 17.00
N VAL A 97 1.20 -27.74 16.25
CA VAL A 97 1.19 -26.55 15.38
C VAL A 97 1.35 -27.04 13.96
N TYR A 98 0.25 -27.07 13.21
CA TYR A 98 0.30 -27.49 11.81
C TYR A 98 0.59 -26.29 10.91
N LYS A 99 1.66 -26.35 10.11
CA LYS A 99 2.03 -25.32 9.11
C LYS A 99 0.86 -24.97 8.19
N SER A 100 0.10 -25.98 7.76
CA SER A 100 -1.07 -25.81 6.90
C SER A 100 -2.20 -25.06 7.60
N SER A 101 -2.40 -25.24 8.91
CA SER A 101 -3.41 -24.53 9.69
C SER A 101 -3.03 -23.05 9.84
N VAL A 102 -1.78 -22.76 10.19
CA VAL A 102 -1.24 -21.40 10.29
C VAL A 102 -1.36 -20.69 8.93
N SER A 103 -0.97 -21.36 7.84
CA SER A 103 -1.07 -20.82 6.50
C SER A 103 -2.51 -20.52 6.08
N ARG A 104 -3.44 -21.46 6.27
CA ARG A 104 -4.87 -21.26 5.95
C ARG A 104 -5.47 -20.11 6.76
N ARG A 105 -5.10 -20.00 8.04
CA ARG A 105 -5.56 -18.93 8.91
C ARG A 105 -5.03 -17.58 8.46
N PHE A 106 -3.74 -17.46 8.18
CA PHE A 106 -3.15 -16.25 7.60
C PHE A 106 -3.87 -15.84 6.32
N VAL A 107 -4.14 -16.79 5.40
CA VAL A 107 -4.87 -16.53 4.15
C VAL A 107 -6.28 -16.02 4.43
N ALA A 108 -7.02 -16.65 5.35
CA ALA A 108 -8.39 -16.26 5.66
C ALA A 108 -8.47 -14.86 6.29
N LEU A 109 -7.62 -14.56 7.26
CA LEU A 109 -7.56 -13.27 7.95
C LEU A 109 -7.16 -12.15 6.99
N THR A 110 -6.07 -12.35 6.24
CA THR A 110 -5.59 -11.33 5.29
C THR A 110 -6.55 -11.12 4.13
N LYS A 111 -7.24 -12.16 3.65
CA LYS A 111 -8.25 -12.03 2.58
C LYS A 111 -9.39 -11.09 2.99
N ALA A 112 -9.94 -11.28 4.17
CA ALA A 112 -11.03 -10.43 4.68
C ALA A 112 -10.56 -8.98 4.92
N GLN A 113 -9.42 -8.81 5.59
CA GLN A 113 -8.84 -7.50 5.87
C GLN A 113 -8.52 -6.71 4.59
N VAL A 114 -7.88 -7.37 3.63
CA VAL A 114 -7.51 -6.76 2.35
C VAL A 114 -8.75 -6.37 1.54
N ALA A 115 -9.78 -7.24 1.49
CA ALA A 115 -11.02 -6.93 0.80
C ALA A 115 -11.69 -5.68 1.39
N THR A 116 -11.83 -5.62 2.72
CA THR A 116 -12.38 -4.43 3.41
C THR A 116 -11.54 -3.18 3.15
N TRP A 117 -10.22 -3.30 3.20
CA TRP A 117 -9.33 -2.16 2.99
C TRP A 117 -9.36 -1.64 1.56
N LEU A 118 -9.41 -2.52 0.55
CA LEU A 118 -9.49 -2.13 -0.85
C LEU A 118 -10.87 -1.53 -1.21
N ALA A 119 -11.93 -2.00 -0.57
CA ALA A 119 -13.29 -1.50 -0.82
C ALA A 119 -13.65 -0.23 0.02
N ARG A 120 -12.73 0.27 0.86
CA ARG A 120 -13.05 1.43 1.72
C ARG A 120 -13.34 2.68 0.90
N PRO A 121 -14.29 3.52 1.33
CA PRO A 121 -14.55 4.82 0.73
C PRO A 121 -13.30 5.73 0.77
N LEU A 122 -13.19 6.66 -0.17
CA LEU A 122 -12.10 7.64 -0.30
C LEU A 122 -12.63 9.08 -0.36
N ASP A 123 -13.93 9.29 -0.24
CA ASP A 123 -14.65 10.56 -0.32
C ASP A 123 -14.21 11.58 0.74
N ASP A 124 -13.84 11.11 1.93
CA ASP A 124 -13.31 11.96 3.01
C ASP A 124 -11.87 12.47 2.75
N LEU A 125 -11.19 11.96 1.71
CA LEU A 125 -9.80 12.28 1.46
C LEU A 125 -9.65 13.46 0.49
N ALA A 126 -9.24 14.61 1.00
CA ALA A 126 -8.92 15.79 0.18
C ALA A 126 -7.53 15.65 -0.48
N VAL A 127 -7.38 14.67 -1.40
CA VAL A 127 -6.12 14.38 -2.07
C VAL A 127 -5.84 15.40 -3.18
N ARG A 128 -4.61 15.92 -3.24
CA ARG A 128 -4.17 16.89 -4.26
C ARG A 128 -2.91 16.49 -5.00
N VAL A 129 -2.20 15.47 -4.52
CA VAL A 129 -1.06 14.87 -5.22
C VAL A 129 -1.21 13.36 -5.20
N ILE A 130 -0.98 12.69 -6.32
CA ILE A 130 -0.98 11.23 -6.43
C ILE A 130 0.31 10.80 -7.11
N PHE A 131 1.08 9.95 -6.42
CA PHE A 131 2.18 9.21 -7.02
C PHE A 131 1.64 7.87 -7.52
N ILE A 132 1.99 7.51 -8.75
CA ILE A 132 1.67 6.17 -9.29
C ILE A 132 2.95 5.55 -9.81
N ASP A 133 3.20 4.31 -9.41
CA ASP A 133 4.38 3.56 -9.80
C ASP A 133 4.08 2.06 -9.86
N GLY A 134 4.83 1.34 -10.69
CA GLY A 134 4.71 -0.11 -10.87
C GLY A 134 5.72 -0.88 -10.03
N LEU A 135 5.24 -1.91 -9.34
CA LEU A 135 6.09 -2.85 -8.62
C LEU A 135 6.11 -4.18 -9.37
N HIS A 136 7.31 -4.59 -9.83
CA HIS A 136 7.47 -5.77 -10.66
C HIS A 136 7.78 -7.02 -9.84
N PHE A 137 7.01 -8.10 -10.09
CA PHE A 137 7.21 -9.43 -9.52
C PHE A 137 7.15 -10.49 -10.63
N ARG A 138 8.30 -10.80 -11.22
CA ARG A 138 8.40 -11.72 -12.37
C ARG A 138 7.46 -11.31 -13.50
N GLU A 139 6.42 -12.14 -13.77
CA GLU A 139 5.38 -11.91 -14.78
C GLU A 139 4.26 -10.95 -14.34
N TYR A 140 4.26 -10.51 -13.08
CA TYR A 140 3.23 -9.63 -12.54
C TYR A 140 3.74 -8.21 -12.35
N VAL A 141 2.91 -7.25 -12.63
CA VAL A 141 3.11 -5.84 -12.29
C VAL A 141 1.96 -5.40 -11.40
N ILE A 142 2.28 -4.76 -10.28
CA ILE A 142 1.27 -4.14 -9.41
C ILE A 142 1.44 -2.64 -9.48
N LEU A 143 0.46 -1.95 -10.08
CA LEU A 143 0.37 -0.50 -9.97
C LEU A 143 -0.11 -0.11 -8.57
N ILE A 144 0.59 0.81 -7.94
CA ILE A 144 0.25 1.35 -6.62
C ILE A 144 0.00 2.85 -6.76
N ALA A 145 -1.08 3.34 -6.15
CA ALA A 145 -1.37 4.76 -6.02
C ALA A 145 -1.18 5.23 -4.58
N LEU A 146 -0.30 6.21 -4.39
CA LEU A 146 -0.01 6.86 -3.12
C LEU A 146 -0.50 8.30 -3.18
N GLY A 147 -1.57 8.64 -2.45
CA GLY A 147 -2.11 9.98 -2.35
C GLY A 147 -1.43 10.81 -1.26
N VAL A 148 -1.42 12.12 -1.46
CA VAL A 148 -1.08 13.12 -0.45
C VAL A 148 -2.24 14.09 -0.31
N ASP A 149 -2.77 14.22 0.90
CA ASP A 149 -3.86 15.12 1.20
C ASP A 149 -3.39 16.59 1.36
N VAL A 150 -4.33 17.50 1.54
CA VAL A 150 -4.08 18.93 1.73
C VAL A 150 -3.21 19.25 2.94
N HIS A 151 -3.10 18.33 3.90
CA HIS A 151 -2.30 18.46 5.12
C HIS A 151 -0.92 17.79 5.01
N GLY A 152 -0.64 17.15 3.87
CA GLY A 152 0.62 16.46 3.60
C GLY A 152 0.71 15.04 4.14
N HIS A 153 -0.39 14.45 4.62
CA HIS A 153 -0.42 13.05 5.02
C HIS A 153 -0.47 12.15 3.79
N LYS A 154 0.19 11.02 3.90
CA LYS A 154 0.25 10.01 2.84
C LYS A 154 -0.83 8.95 3.05
N HIS A 155 -1.50 8.57 1.98
CA HIS A 155 -2.55 7.55 1.95
C HIS A 155 -2.29 6.57 0.82
N VAL A 156 -2.15 5.28 1.12
CA VAL A 156 -2.16 4.27 0.04
C VAL A 156 -3.59 4.18 -0.46
N LEU A 157 -3.85 4.62 -1.67
CA LEU A 157 -5.20 4.76 -2.22
C LEU A 157 -5.69 3.44 -2.82
N ALA A 158 -4.89 2.86 -3.72
CA ALA A 158 -5.24 1.65 -4.46
C ALA A 158 -4.00 0.84 -4.82
N LEU A 159 -4.24 -0.41 -5.20
CA LEU A 159 -3.31 -1.25 -5.92
C LEU A 159 -4.08 -2.08 -6.95
N HIS A 160 -3.49 -2.23 -8.14
CA HIS A 160 -4.08 -3.01 -9.22
C HIS A 160 -3.04 -3.93 -9.84
N GLU A 161 -3.46 -5.19 -10.08
CA GLU A 161 -2.65 -6.19 -10.76
C GLU A 161 -2.75 -6.03 -12.28
N GLY A 162 -1.62 -6.19 -12.95
CA GLY A 162 -1.53 -6.29 -14.41
C GLY A 162 -0.38 -7.19 -14.81
N THR A 163 -0.33 -7.55 -16.10
CA THR A 163 0.82 -8.24 -16.68
C THR A 163 1.88 -7.26 -17.18
N THR A 164 1.48 -6.03 -17.47
CA THR A 164 2.34 -4.94 -17.93
C THR A 164 1.80 -3.60 -17.44
N GLU A 165 2.64 -2.59 -17.35
CA GLU A 165 2.24 -1.18 -17.12
C GLU A 165 1.62 -0.59 -18.39
N ASN A 166 0.38 -0.93 -18.67
CA ASN A 166 -0.34 -0.44 -19.84
C ASN A 166 -1.50 0.50 -19.47
N ALA A 167 -2.08 1.13 -20.47
CA ALA A 167 -3.19 2.07 -20.29
C ALA A 167 -4.44 1.40 -19.66
N THR A 168 -4.67 0.13 -19.90
CA THR A 168 -5.81 -0.61 -19.37
C THR A 168 -5.73 -0.76 -17.85
N VAL A 169 -4.57 -1.15 -17.31
CA VAL A 169 -4.36 -1.28 -15.87
C VAL A 169 -4.40 0.10 -15.20
N GLY A 170 -3.81 1.12 -15.84
CA GLY A 170 -3.90 2.50 -15.36
C GLY A 170 -5.34 3.02 -15.29
N LYS A 171 -6.16 2.74 -16.32
CA LYS A 171 -7.60 3.10 -16.31
C LYS A 171 -8.35 2.37 -15.22
N ALA A 172 -8.13 1.06 -15.07
CA ALA A 172 -8.79 0.27 -14.03
C ALA A 172 -8.47 0.83 -12.62
N LEU A 173 -7.21 1.21 -12.37
CA LEU A 173 -6.82 1.85 -11.11
C LEU A 173 -7.54 3.18 -10.88
N LEU A 174 -7.62 4.05 -11.90
CA LEU A 174 -8.28 5.35 -11.79
C LEU A 174 -9.80 5.21 -11.64
N THR A 175 -10.41 4.24 -12.32
CA THR A 175 -11.84 3.93 -12.19
C THR A 175 -12.15 3.45 -10.77
N ASP A 176 -11.35 2.54 -10.20
CA ASP A 176 -11.50 2.10 -8.81
C ASP A 176 -11.43 3.28 -7.82
N LEU A 177 -10.50 4.22 -8.03
CA LEU A 177 -10.40 5.41 -7.18
C LEU A 177 -11.68 6.26 -7.25
N ARG A 178 -12.22 6.47 -8.46
CA ARG A 178 -13.46 7.24 -8.67
C ARG A 178 -14.67 6.54 -8.08
N GLU A 179 -14.83 5.24 -8.30
CA GLU A 179 -15.94 4.44 -7.78
C GLU A 179 -15.97 4.42 -6.24
N ARG A 180 -14.80 4.53 -5.60
CA ARG A 180 -14.69 4.66 -4.14
C ARG A 180 -14.80 6.09 -3.63
N GLY A 181 -15.21 7.03 -4.48
CA GLY A 181 -15.53 8.40 -4.10
C GLY A 181 -14.36 9.38 -4.11
N LEU A 182 -13.17 9.00 -4.63
CA LEU A 182 -12.10 9.98 -4.79
C LEU A 182 -12.47 11.00 -5.87
N ASP A 183 -12.50 12.27 -5.51
CA ASP A 183 -12.83 13.36 -6.42
C ASP A 183 -11.67 13.61 -7.41
N LEU A 184 -11.76 12.96 -8.59
CA LEU A 184 -10.81 13.11 -9.69
C LEU A 184 -11.18 14.26 -10.64
N ASP A 185 -12.31 14.94 -10.42
CA ASP A 185 -12.75 16.08 -11.23
C ASP A 185 -12.14 17.38 -10.73
N ARG A 186 -11.48 17.36 -9.58
CA ARG A 186 -10.61 18.44 -9.10
C ARG A 186 -9.22 18.34 -9.71
N PRO A 187 -8.50 19.47 -9.85
CA PRO A 187 -7.12 19.48 -10.29
C PRO A 187 -6.21 18.69 -9.34
N ILE A 188 -5.59 17.63 -9.83
CA ILE A 188 -4.66 16.76 -9.08
C ILE A 188 -3.32 16.74 -9.79
N LEU A 189 -2.24 16.88 -9.03
CA LEU A 189 -0.89 16.66 -9.51
C LEU A 189 -0.57 15.16 -9.48
N PHE A 190 -0.39 14.54 -10.63
CA PHE A 190 0.08 13.17 -10.77
C PHE A 190 1.59 13.15 -11.00
N VAL A 191 2.31 12.47 -10.11
CA VAL A 191 3.77 12.26 -10.22
C VAL A 191 4.02 10.83 -10.68
N ILE A 192 4.53 10.68 -11.89
CA ILE A 192 4.74 9.38 -12.55
C ILE A 192 6.17 9.28 -13.11
N ASP A 193 6.63 8.07 -13.40
CA ASP A 193 7.93 7.81 -14.02
C ASP A 193 7.98 8.25 -15.51
N GLY A 194 6.84 8.38 -16.16
CA GLY A 194 6.69 8.80 -17.55
C GLY A 194 6.30 7.67 -18.50
N GLY A 195 5.85 6.53 -18.00
CA GLY A 195 5.29 5.46 -18.81
C GLY A 195 4.15 5.95 -19.71
N SER A 196 4.21 5.67 -21.02
CA SER A 196 3.24 6.13 -22.01
C SER A 196 1.83 5.61 -21.73
N GLY A 197 1.72 4.37 -21.25
CA GLY A 197 0.44 3.75 -20.90
C GLY A 197 -0.28 4.48 -19.76
N LEU A 198 0.42 4.77 -18.68
CA LEU A 198 -0.15 5.48 -17.53
C LEU A 198 -0.52 6.92 -17.89
N ARG A 199 0.33 7.62 -18.64
CA ARG A 199 0.04 8.95 -19.16
C ARG A 199 -1.23 8.99 -20.00
N LYS A 200 -1.40 8.00 -20.90
CA LYS A 200 -2.61 7.86 -21.72
C LYS A 200 -3.84 7.62 -20.82
N ALA A 201 -3.75 6.72 -19.85
CA ALA A 201 -4.83 6.45 -18.90
C ALA A 201 -5.27 7.71 -18.14
N LEU A 202 -4.32 8.50 -17.62
CA LEU A 202 -4.59 9.73 -16.89
C LEU A 202 -5.33 10.75 -17.78
N ARG A 203 -4.87 10.97 -19.02
CA ARG A 203 -5.51 11.91 -19.95
C ARG A 203 -6.91 11.47 -20.34
N GLU A 204 -7.13 10.19 -20.59
CA GLU A 204 -8.44 9.65 -20.99
C GLU A 204 -9.45 9.58 -19.84
N THR A 205 -9.00 9.39 -18.60
CA THR A 205 -9.88 9.25 -17.44
C THR A 205 -10.16 10.57 -16.73
N CYS A 206 -9.14 11.43 -16.60
CA CYS A 206 -9.22 12.67 -15.83
C CYS A 206 -9.13 13.93 -16.72
N GLY A 207 -8.83 13.81 -18.02
CA GLY A 207 -8.79 14.93 -18.94
C GLY A 207 -7.83 16.04 -18.48
N THR A 208 -8.35 17.29 -18.46
CA THR A 208 -7.58 18.50 -18.11
C THR A 208 -7.30 18.63 -16.62
N THR A 209 -8.03 17.93 -15.74
CA THR A 209 -7.80 17.94 -14.29
C THR A 209 -6.57 17.14 -13.89
N ALA A 210 -6.09 16.22 -14.75
CA ALA A 210 -4.84 15.51 -14.55
C ALA A 210 -3.63 16.39 -14.91
N ILE A 211 -3.00 16.97 -13.90
CA ILE A 211 -1.76 17.74 -14.07
C ILE A 211 -0.59 16.79 -13.85
N ILE A 212 0.08 16.41 -14.95
CA ILE A 212 1.13 15.39 -14.91
C ILE A 212 2.49 16.03 -14.67
N HIS A 213 3.22 15.52 -13.69
CA HIS A 213 4.65 15.75 -13.50
C HIS A 213 5.42 14.45 -13.72
N ARG A 214 6.36 14.48 -14.66
CA ARG A 214 7.26 13.36 -14.94
C ARG A 214 8.46 13.39 -14.00
N CYS A 215 8.74 12.27 -13.35
CA CYS A 215 9.87 12.11 -12.44
C CYS A 215 11.20 12.52 -13.10
N GLN A 216 11.82 13.59 -12.58
CA GLN A 216 13.09 14.11 -13.10
C GLN A 216 14.26 13.13 -12.90
N VAL A 217 14.20 12.29 -11.87
CA VAL A 217 15.24 11.28 -11.58
C VAL A 217 15.21 10.18 -12.66
N HIS A 218 14.02 9.63 -12.96
CA HIS A 218 13.86 8.66 -14.03
C HIS A 218 14.19 9.26 -15.40
N LYS A 219 13.69 10.48 -15.67
CA LYS A 219 14.00 11.18 -16.91
C LYS A 219 15.50 11.35 -17.13
N ARG A 220 16.22 11.80 -16.10
CA ARG A 220 17.69 11.93 -16.15
C ARG A 220 18.36 10.58 -16.41
N ARG A 221 17.93 9.52 -15.72
CA ARG A 221 18.49 8.17 -15.93
C ARG A 221 18.31 7.71 -17.37
N ASN A 222 17.09 7.84 -17.90
CA ASN A 222 16.77 7.45 -19.27
C ASN A 222 17.64 8.18 -20.30
N VAL A 223 17.84 9.50 -20.15
CA VAL A 223 18.71 10.26 -21.03
C VAL A 223 20.17 9.77 -20.96
N LEU A 224 20.68 9.54 -19.73
CA LEU A 224 22.06 9.10 -19.52
C LEU A 224 22.33 7.68 -20.01
N GLU A 225 21.34 6.80 -20.04
CA GLU A 225 21.47 5.44 -20.58
C GLU A 225 21.80 5.41 -22.07
N HIS A 226 21.40 6.43 -22.83
CA HIS A 226 21.75 6.61 -24.25
C HIS A 226 23.14 7.22 -24.48
N LEU A 227 23.92 7.44 -23.43
CA LEU A 227 25.22 8.10 -23.51
C LEU A 227 26.38 7.20 -23.05
N PRO A 228 27.58 7.31 -23.67
CA PRO A 228 28.77 6.70 -23.14
C PRO A 228 29.09 7.18 -21.72
N GLU A 229 29.72 6.34 -20.92
CA GLU A 229 30.01 6.66 -19.50
C GLU A 229 30.83 7.95 -19.33
N SER A 230 31.76 8.20 -20.23
CA SER A 230 32.62 9.41 -20.22
C SER A 230 31.82 10.71 -20.34
N MET A 231 30.69 10.70 -21.03
CA MET A 231 29.83 11.88 -21.21
C MET A 231 28.78 12.06 -20.07
N ARG A 232 28.42 10.99 -19.38
CA ARG A 232 27.35 11.01 -18.37
C ARG A 232 27.55 12.06 -17.27
N PRO A 233 28.77 12.27 -16.71
CA PRO A 233 28.94 13.28 -15.64
C PRO A 233 28.65 14.71 -16.12
N ARG A 234 29.10 15.04 -17.35
CA ARG A 234 28.89 16.37 -17.95
C ARG A 234 27.40 16.61 -18.21
N VAL A 235 26.72 15.67 -18.87
CA VAL A 235 25.30 15.81 -19.21
C VAL A 235 24.44 15.81 -17.94
N ARG A 236 24.76 14.96 -16.95
CA ARG A 236 24.09 14.96 -15.64
C ARG A 236 24.12 16.33 -14.99
N ARG A 237 25.28 16.99 -14.95
CA ARG A 237 25.43 18.32 -14.36
C ARG A 237 24.50 19.33 -15.06
N VAL A 238 24.47 19.37 -16.38
CA VAL A 238 23.60 20.29 -17.13
C VAL A 238 22.12 20.01 -16.85
N LEU A 239 21.71 18.73 -16.78
CA LEU A 239 20.36 18.34 -16.42
C LEU A 239 20.00 18.80 -14.99
N ASP A 240 20.90 18.56 -14.03
CA ASP A 240 20.68 18.93 -12.63
C ASP A 240 20.61 20.44 -12.42
N GLU A 241 21.48 21.21 -13.13
CA GLU A 241 21.42 22.68 -13.16
C GLU A 241 20.09 23.17 -13.73
N ALA A 242 19.68 22.65 -14.88
CA ALA A 242 18.43 23.06 -15.53
C ALA A 242 17.20 22.73 -14.67
N TYR A 243 17.13 21.54 -14.08
CA TYR A 243 16.05 21.17 -13.17
C TYR A 243 16.08 21.97 -11.85
N GLY A 244 17.25 22.52 -11.47
CA GLY A 244 17.38 23.41 -10.30
C GLY A 244 16.85 24.83 -10.51
N LEU A 245 16.61 25.23 -11.75
CA LEU A 245 16.07 26.57 -12.06
C LEU A 245 14.62 26.70 -11.62
N ALA A 246 14.28 27.82 -11.00
CA ALA A 246 12.88 28.14 -10.65
C ALA A 246 12.03 28.56 -11.86
N ASP A 247 12.65 29.22 -12.84
CA ASP A 247 12.01 29.65 -14.07
C ASP A 247 11.90 28.49 -15.07
N ALA A 248 10.67 28.09 -15.35
CA ALA A 248 10.37 26.99 -16.26
C ALA A 248 10.79 27.26 -17.70
N THR A 249 10.69 28.53 -18.16
CA THR A 249 11.06 28.92 -19.53
C THR A 249 12.57 28.84 -19.73
N LEU A 250 13.32 29.34 -18.75
CA LEU A 250 14.78 29.26 -18.77
C LEU A 250 15.25 27.81 -18.67
N ALA A 251 14.63 27.00 -17.78
CA ALA A 251 14.91 25.57 -17.65
C ALA A 251 14.66 24.85 -18.98
N LYS A 252 13.50 25.09 -19.63
CA LYS A 252 13.16 24.51 -20.93
C LYS A 252 14.18 24.84 -21.98
N ARG A 253 14.53 26.13 -22.12
CA ARG A 253 15.55 26.61 -23.10
C ARG A 253 16.88 25.90 -22.88
N ARG A 254 17.34 25.75 -21.65
CA ARG A 254 18.60 25.06 -21.31
C ARG A 254 18.59 23.59 -21.71
N LEU A 255 17.46 22.91 -21.48
CA LEU A 255 17.29 21.49 -21.83
C LEU A 255 17.16 21.29 -23.36
N GLU A 256 16.49 22.18 -24.04
CA GLU A 256 16.40 22.17 -25.52
C GLU A 256 17.76 22.41 -26.17
N GLN A 257 18.58 23.35 -25.65
CA GLN A 257 19.95 23.54 -26.09
C GLN A 257 20.82 22.30 -25.88
N LEU A 258 20.66 21.62 -24.74
CA LEU A 258 21.35 20.34 -24.50
C LEU A 258 20.90 19.28 -25.51
N ALA A 259 19.60 19.15 -25.77
CA ALA A 259 19.06 18.19 -26.74
C ALA A 259 19.60 18.46 -28.14
N ALA A 260 19.60 19.74 -28.59
CA ALA A 260 20.16 20.15 -29.88
C ALA A 260 21.65 19.81 -29.99
N GLY A 261 22.42 20.04 -28.92
CA GLY A 261 23.87 19.66 -28.90
C GLY A 261 24.11 18.15 -28.95
N LEU A 262 23.18 17.33 -28.53
CA LEU A 262 23.27 15.87 -28.58
C LEU A 262 22.73 15.26 -29.88
N GLU A 263 21.92 16.01 -30.64
CA GLU A 263 21.14 15.52 -31.79
C GLU A 263 21.99 14.75 -32.81
N ARG A 264 23.11 15.32 -33.21
CA ARG A 264 23.97 14.74 -34.25
C ARG A 264 24.77 13.51 -33.78
N THR A 265 25.20 13.51 -32.54
CA THR A 265 26.11 12.48 -32.01
C THR A 265 25.39 11.40 -31.21
N HIS A 266 24.29 11.75 -30.52
CA HIS A 266 23.53 10.88 -29.64
C HIS A 266 22.01 11.14 -29.78
N PRO A 267 21.42 10.85 -30.96
CA PRO A 267 20.03 11.19 -31.26
C PRO A 267 19.04 10.52 -30.29
N GLY A 268 19.35 9.32 -29.77
CA GLY A 268 18.55 8.64 -28.76
C GLY A 268 18.47 9.42 -27.44
N ALA A 269 19.59 10.01 -27.00
CA ALA A 269 19.60 10.86 -25.80
C ALA A 269 18.81 12.16 -26.03
N ALA A 270 18.94 12.78 -27.21
CA ALA A 270 18.20 13.98 -27.57
C ALA A 270 16.68 13.70 -27.64
N ALA A 271 16.27 12.64 -28.31
CA ALA A 271 14.88 12.21 -28.38
C ALA A 271 14.31 11.88 -26.98
N SER A 272 15.06 11.10 -26.18
CA SER A 272 14.70 10.82 -24.79
C SER A 272 14.55 12.10 -23.96
N LEU A 273 15.38 13.13 -24.16
CA LEU A 273 15.28 14.39 -23.43
C LEU A 273 14.02 15.19 -23.82
N ARG A 274 13.70 15.27 -25.11
CA ARG A 274 12.51 16.01 -25.62
C ARG A 274 11.20 15.35 -25.26
N GLU A 275 11.18 14.01 -25.21
CA GLU A 275 9.98 13.27 -24.85
C GLU A 275 9.53 13.61 -23.44
N GLY A 276 8.33 14.20 -23.27
CA GLY A 276 7.79 14.60 -21.97
C GLY A 276 8.56 15.71 -21.26
N LEU A 277 9.30 16.54 -21.98
CA LEU A 277 10.07 17.66 -21.42
C LEU A 277 9.18 18.63 -20.66
N ASP A 278 8.03 18.99 -21.22
CA ASP A 278 7.08 19.89 -20.57
C ASP A 278 6.49 19.28 -19.28
N GLU A 279 6.23 17.98 -19.27
CA GLU A 279 5.77 17.27 -18.07
C GLU A 279 6.85 17.24 -16.97
N ALA A 280 8.13 17.15 -17.33
CA ALA A 280 9.25 17.19 -16.37
C ALA A 280 9.45 18.57 -15.72
N LEU A 281 8.93 19.64 -16.35
CA LEU A 281 9.00 21.02 -15.85
C LEU A 281 7.68 21.51 -15.21
N THR A 282 6.72 20.63 -14.98
CA THR A 282 5.41 21.00 -14.42
C THR A 282 5.51 21.68 -13.07
N LEU A 283 6.40 21.23 -12.18
CA LEU A 283 6.58 21.84 -10.85
C LEU A 283 7.10 23.27 -10.93
N GLN A 284 8.03 23.55 -11.84
CA GLN A 284 8.52 24.91 -12.07
C GLN A 284 7.41 25.83 -12.59
N ARG A 285 6.60 25.34 -13.55
CA ARG A 285 5.43 26.10 -14.06
C ARG A 285 4.38 26.38 -12.98
N LEU A 286 4.26 25.51 -11.98
CA LEU A 286 3.39 25.68 -10.83
C LEU A 286 4.02 26.54 -9.73
N GLY A 287 5.26 27.03 -9.92
CA GLY A 287 5.97 27.83 -8.93
C GLY A 287 6.37 27.07 -7.66
N VAL A 288 6.46 25.73 -7.74
CA VAL A 288 6.85 24.90 -6.58
C VAL A 288 8.35 25.02 -6.34
N THR A 289 8.74 25.35 -5.13
CA THR A 289 10.16 25.54 -4.74
C THR A 289 10.50 24.83 -3.43
N GLY A 290 11.72 24.95 -2.98
CA GLY A 290 12.16 24.56 -1.64
C GLY A 290 12.05 23.06 -1.35
N ALA A 291 11.54 22.73 -0.16
CA ALA A 291 11.43 21.36 0.32
C ALA A 291 10.34 20.56 -0.40
N LEU A 292 9.23 21.23 -0.78
CA LEU A 292 8.13 20.61 -1.52
C LEU A 292 8.60 20.21 -2.93
N TYR A 293 9.32 21.08 -3.62
CA TYR A 293 9.91 20.76 -4.93
C TYR A 293 10.79 19.50 -4.86
N ARG A 294 11.71 19.46 -3.89
CA ARG A 294 12.59 18.29 -3.70
C ARG A 294 11.83 16.99 -3.45
N THR A 295 10.67 17.07 -2.81
CA THR A 295 9.80 15.91 -2.56
C THR A 295 9.05 15.47 -3.79
N LEU A 296 8.47 16.41 -4.56
CA LEU A 296 7.57 16.12 -5.68
C LEU A 296 8.29 15.91 -7.01
N ARG A 297 9.56 16.32 -7.16
CA ARG A 297 10.32 16.18 -8.41
C ARG A 297 10.63 14.74 -8.81
N SER A 298 10.37 13.79 -7.92
CA SER A 298 10.66 12.37 -8.15
C SER A 298 9.60 11.47 -7.52
N THR A 299 9.59 10.23 -7.95
CA THR A 299 8.77 9.14 -7.41
C THR A 299 9.30 8.55 -6.10
N ASN A 300 10.34 9.13 -5.49
CA ASN A 300 10.97 8.61 -4.27
C ASN A 300 9.98 8.32 -3.13
N ALA A 301 8.87 9.08 -3.03
CA ALA A 301 7.88 8.86 -2.00
C ALA A 301 7.21 7.48 -2.13
N ILE A 302 6.87 7.08 -3.36
CA ILE A 302 6.29 5.76 -3.65
C ILE A 302 7.36 4.68 -3.78
N GLU A 303 8.56 5.00 -4.26
CA GLU A 303 9.69 4.06 -4.28
C GLU A 303 10.09 3.62 -2.87
N ASN A 304 10.07 4.51 -1.88
CA ASN A 304 10.28 4.16 -0.47
C ASN A 304 9.18 3.24 0.07
N LEU A 305 7.93 3.45 -0.35
CA LEU A 305 6.82 2.56 -0.04
C LEU A 305 7.06 1.17 -0.66
N ASN A 306 7.43 1.12 -1.94
CA ASN A 306 7.74 -0.10 -2.68
C ASN A 306 8.91 -0.86 -2.03
N GLY A 307 9.96 -0.16 -1.61
CA GLY A 307 11.07 -0.74 -0.85
C GLY A 307 10.62 -1.30 0.51
N GLY A 308 9.66 -0.65 1.16
CA GLY A 308 8.97 -1.16 2.35
C GLY A 308 8.28 -2.50 2.06
N VAL A 309 7.44 -2.55 1.03
CA VAL A 309 6.76 -3.77 0.59
C VAL A 309 7.76 -4.89 0.30
N GLY A 310 8.86 -4.59 -0.38
CA GLY A 310 9.94 -5.54 -0.67
C GLY A 310 10.48 -6.23 0.59
N ARG A 311 10.67 -5.49 1.68
CA ARG A 311 11.14 -6.07 2.97
C ARG A 311 10.15 -7.07 3.56
N PHE A 312 8.85 -6.80 3.49
CA PHE A 312 7.81 -7.70 3.99
C PHE A 312 7.58 -8.92 3.10
N THR A 313 7.89 -8.82 1.82
CA THR A 313 7.67 -9.89 0.84
C THR A 313 8.90 -10.72 0.52
N CYS A 314 10.10 -10.37 1.02
CA CYS A 314 11.38 -11.02 0.71
C CYS A 314 11.42 -12.53 1.04
N ASN A 315 10.63 -12.98 2.02
CA ASN A 315 10.52 -14.37 2.42
C ASN A 315 9.64 -15.23 1.49
N VAL A 316 8.89 -14.61 0.58
CA VAL A 316 8.03 -15.32 -0.36
C VAL A 316 8.86 -15.76 -1.57
N ARG A 317 9.17 -17.05 -1.64
CA ARG A 317 10.02 -17.62 -2.69
C ARG A 317 9.29 -17.86 -4.02
N ARG A 318 7.97 -18.08 -3.97
CA ARG A 318 7.16 -18.39 -5.15
C ARG A 318 5.78 -17.76 -5.04
N TRP A 319 5.42 -16.99 -6.03
CA TRP A 319 4.07 -16.47 -6.24
C TRP A 319 3.28 -17.53 -7.04
N ARG A 320 2.11 -17.94 -6.55
CA ARG A 320 1.27 -18.95 -7.23
C ARG A 320 0.32 -18.32 -8.22
N ASP A 321 -0.22 -17.17 -7.83
CA ASP A 321 -1.28 -16.47 -8.56
C ASP A 321 -1.29 -14.99 -8.14
N GLY A 322 -1.94 -14.16 -8.95
CA GLY A 322 -2.12 -12.73 -8.68
C GLY A 322 -2.86 -12.43 -7.38
N PRO A 323 -3.96 -13.12 -7.05
CA PRO A 323 -4.63 -12.93 -5.76
C PRO A 323 -3.74 -13.17 -4.52
N MET A 324 -2.80 -14.10 -4.60
CA MET A 324 -1.80 -14.29 -3.55
C MET A 324 -0.87 -13.08 -3.47
N LEU A 325 -0.40 -12.60 -4.62
CA LEU A 325 0.50 -11.45 -4.72
C LEU A 325 -0.18 -10.19 -4.17
N VAL A 326 -1.39 -9.86 -4.66
CA VAL A 326 -2.20 -8.73 -4.19
C VAL A 326 -2.39 -8.77 -2.68
N ARG A 327 -2.76 -9.92 -2.12
CA ARG A 327 -2.96 -10.09 -0.68
C ARG A 327 -1.69 -9.80 0.12
N TRP A 328 -0.54 -10.32 -0.29
CA TRP A 328 0.73 -10.10 0.38
C TRP A 328 1.17 -8.64 0.31
N ILE A 329 1.06 -8.02 -0.88
CA ILE A 329 1.40 -6.61 -1.06
C ILE A 329 0.48 -5.72 -0.25
N ALA A 330 -0.83 -5.95 -0.29
CA ALA A 330 -1.79 -5.18 0.48
C ALA A 330 -1.56 -5.31 2.00
N THR A 331 -1.22 -6.49 2.49
CA THR A 331 -0.84 -6.70 3.90
C THR A 331 0.44 -5.92 4.24
N ALA A 332 1.46 -6.00 3.39
CA ALA A 332 2.70 -5.25 3.56
C ALA A 332 2.47 -3.72 3.55
N LEU A 333 1.62 -3.23 2.65
CA LEU A 333 1.25 -1.81 2.59
C LEU A 333 0.55 -1.33 3.86
N GLN A 334 -0.28 -2.17 4.48
CA GLN A 334 -0.92 -1.84 5.76
C GLN A 334 0.09 -1.72 6.90
N GLU A 335 1.14 -2.53 6.90
CA GLU A 335 2.22 -2.43 7.88
C GLU A 335 3.11 -1.19 7.61
N VAL A 336 3.54 -1.00 6.36
CA VAL A 336 4.41 0.13 5.99
C VAL A 336 3.74 1.49 6.28
N ARG A 337 2.43 1.60 6.06
CA ARG A 337 1.70 2.87 6.30
C ARG A 337 1.70 3.33 7.76
N GLN A 338 1.87 2.42 8.73
CA GLN A 338 1.94 2.77 10.15
C GLN A 338 3.13 3.70 10.45
N GLY A 339 4.21 3.58 9.67
CA GLY A 339 5.38 4.44 9.75
C GLY A 339 5.31 5.71 8.91
N PHE A 340 4.16 6.04 8.31
CA PHE A 340 4.07 7.23 7.46
C PHE A 340 4.22 8.51 8.26
N ARG A 341 5.07 9.40 7.74
CA ARG A 341 5.19 10.80 8.17
C ARG A 341 4.66 11.70 7.07
N ARG A 342 4.28 12.91 7.40
CA ARG A 342 3.94 13.95 6.42
C ARG A 342 5.08 14.13 5.42
N ILE A 343 4.75 14.52 4.20
CA ILE A 343 5.76 14.85 3.20
C ILE A 343 6.58 16.08 3.64
N ARG A 344 7.84 16.12 3.21
CA ARG A 344 8.66 17.32 3.46
C ARG A 344 8.15 18.48 2.60
N GLY A 345 8.09 19.67 3.19
CA GLY A 345 7.55 20.86 2.53
C GLY A 345 6.02 20.92 2.53
N TYR A 346 5.31 20.12 3.33
CA TYR A 346 3.84 20.13 3.40
C TYR A 346 3.25 21.52 3.72
N ARG A 347 4.02 22.42 4.36
CA ARG A 347 3.59 23.79 4.63
C ARG A 347 3.40 24.63 3.37
N ASP A 348 4.04 24.24 2.27
CA ASP A 348 3.95 24.91 0.97
C ASP A 348 2.81 24.32 0.09
N LEU A 349 2.14 23.23 0.51
CA LEU A 349 1.01 22.63 -0.19
C LEU A 349 -0.13 23.62 -0.50
N PRO A 350 -0.52 24.55 0.39
CA PRO A 350 -1.57 25.52 0.05
C PRO A 350 -1.21 26.40 -1.16
N ALA A 351 0.06 26.71 -1.37
CA ALA A 351 0.51 27.45 -2.54
C ALA A 351 0.39 26.60 -3.83
N LEU A 352 0.81 25.34 -3.77
CA LEU A 352 0.63 24.39 -4.87
C LEU A 352 -0.87 24.22 -5.22
N ILE A 353 -1.73 24.03 -4.21
CA ILE A 353 -3.17 23.84 -4.42
C ILE A 353 -3.77 25.05 -5.15
N ARG A 354 -3.46 26.26 -4.72
CA ARG A 354 -3.88 27.47 -5.43
C ARG A 354 -3.38 27.54 -6.87
N ALA A 355 -2.17 27.06 -7.14
CA ALA A 355 -1.62 27.02 -8.48
C ALA A 355 -2.32 25.99 -9.37
N LEU A 356 -2.68 24.83 -8.82
CA LEU A 356 -3.46 23.80 -9.50
C LEU A 356 -4.85 24.33 -9.87
N ASP A 357 -5.56 24.95 -8.92
CA ASP A 357 -6.92 25.45 -9.12
C ASP A 357 -6.97 26.59 -10.16
N ARG A 358 -6.00 27.52 -10.18
CA ARG A 358 -5.90 28.57 -11.18
C ARG A 358 -5.74 28.04 -12.59
N ARG A 359 -4.90 27.02 -12.77
CA ARG A 359 -4.62 26.46 -14.10
C ARG A 359 -5.86 25.86 -14.76
N THR A 360 -6.75 25.26 -14.00
CA THR A 360 -8.00 24.71 -14.54
C THR A 360 -8.94 25.79 -15.01
N LEU A 361 -9.01 26.92 -14.29
CA LEU A 361 -9.83 28.06 -14.70
C LEU A 361 -9.36 28.68 -16.03
N ASP A 362 -8.04 28.73 -16.25
CA ASP A 362 -7.47 29.25 -17.51
C ASP A 362 -7.77 28.30 -18.68
N THR A 363 -7.62 27.00 -18.49
CA THR A 363 -7.91 25.99 -19.54
C THR A 363 -9.41 25.96 -19.91
N THR A 364 -10.30 26.19 -18.95
CA THR A 364 -11.75 26.23 -19.21
C THR A 364 -12.15 27.49 -20.01
N LYS A 365 -11.43 28.60 -19.84
CA LYS A 365 -11.66 29.84 -20.62
C LYS A 365 -11.13 29.76 -22.05
N GLU A 366 -10.11 28.94 -22.33
CA GLU A 366 -9.59 28.75 -23.69
C GLU A 366 -10.45 27.81 -24.55
N VAL A 367 -11.35 27.04 -23.94
CA VAL A 367 -12.23 26.05 -24.59
C VAL A 367 -13.66 26.57 -24.75
N ALA A 368 -14.03 27.67 -24.06
CA ALA A 368 -15.32 28.34 -24.17
C ALA A 368 -15.24 29.54 -25.12
#